data_1cdfa0f0502e0258a5bfd006d598c1e2
#
_entry.id   1cdfa0f0502e0258a5bfd006d598c1e2
#
_cell.length_a   1.000
_cell.length_b   1.000
_cell.length_c   1.000
_cell.angle_alpha   90.00
_cell.angle_beta   90.00
_cell.angle_gamma   90.00
#
_symmetry.space_group_name_H-M   'P 1'
#
loop_
_entity.id
_entity.type
_entity.pdbx_description
1 polymer ?
#
loop_
_entity_poly.entity_id
_entity_poly.type
_entity_poly.pdbx_seq_one_letter_code
_entity_poly.pdbx_strand_id
1 'polypeptide(L)'
;MNHKTCLALAVSLGAAQQVAASGFIDDSKASLDLRNFYYNQDTRNARGASDKEWGQAFMFNYRSGFTEGTVGFGLDLQQMLGLRLDASGRAGKAGEDNTPGSVFPLDDGKAAHDFSKTGVTGKLRIAQTQLKVGNLQPKLPVLTTEDGRLLPQTFRGYQLDSQDFKDVSLIAGKLEQVVDRNSSNGQGLSIAGANDPIKGKSSNQFYYGGVDYTVSKQLQLQYYYANLENFYQQHFLGLVHNWQLPVGQFKSDLRYFYSTADGKNASAAGRDEGYVSAGYYGPGVNTGKVDNRLWSALFTYALSGHSLSLGYQKTTGESDFPHINQGQGRSLYLITNSQSLKFVNAGEQATVGSYAYDFASLGLPGLRSSVTYIHGSHIRTKSRDNSEWERDLRVDYVIPTGTLKGLGFTWRGAVLRGNDTADKDETRLIVSYSIPLM
;
A
#
# COMPACT_ATOMS: atom_id res chain seq x y z
N MET A 1 43.78 26.92 26.09
CA MET A 1 42.56 27.42 25.41
C MET A 1 41.68 28.07 26.45
N ASN A 2 41.37 29.34 26.28
CA ASN A 2 40.68 30.14 27.29
C ASN A 2 39.21 29.77 27.35
N HIS A 3 38.69 29.49 28.55
CA HIS A 3 37.27 29.19 28.83
C HIS A 3 36.29 30.25 28.30
N LYS A 4 36.72 31.47 28.08
CA LYS A 4 35.91 32.56 27.51
C LYS A 4 35.59 32.37 26.03
N THR A 5 36.48 31.72 25.26
CA THR A 5 36.29 31.45 23.81
C THR A 5 35.29 30.32 23.58
N CYS A 6 35.26 29.33 24.47
CA CYS A 6 34.26 28.24 24.40
C CYS A 6 32.84 28.71 24.74
N LEU A 7 32.72 29.68 25.70
CA LEU A 7 31.40 30.22 26.06
C LEU A 7 30.80 31.10 24.95
N ALA A 8 31.63 31.87 24.24
CA ALA A 8 31.20 32.70 23.14
C ALA A 8 30.75 31.85 21.92
N LEU A 9 31.42 30.72 21.68
CA LEU A 9 31.02 29.77 20.59
C LEU A 9 29.71 29.04 20.93
N ALA A 10 29.51 28.68 22.20
CA ALA A 10 28.28 28.05 22.66
C ALA A 10 27.06 28.99 22.59
N VAL A 11 27.26 30.28 22.92
CA VAL A 11 26.20 31.30 22.84
C VAL A 11 25.86 31.65 21.40
N SER A 12 26.84 31.72 20.50
CA SER A 12 26.61 31.99 19.08
C SER A 12 25.94 30.79 18.34
N LEU A 13 26.25 29.54 18.73
CA LEU A 13 25.49 28.38 18.24
C LEU A 13 24.04 28.34 18.75
N GLY A 14 23.81 28.75 20.03
CA GLY A 14 22.48 28.82 20.61
C GLY A 14 21.58 29.88 19.96
N ALA A 15 22.11 31.06 19.64
CA ALA A 15 21.36 32.12 18.97
C ALA A 15 21.08 31.78 17.47
N ALA A 16 22.05 31.19 16.80
CA ALA A 16 21.83 30.71 15.41
C ALA A 16 20.80 29.57 15.34
N GLN A 17 20.69 28.74 16.37
CA GLN A 17 19.67 27.69 16.46
C GLN A 17 18.26 28.27 16.67
N GLN A 18 18.07 29.37 17.40
CA GLN A 18 16.74 29.97 17.60
C GLN A 18 16.17 30.60 16.31
N VAL A 19 16.97 31.26 15.50
CA VAL A 19 16.53 31.85 14.22
C VAL A 19 16.28 30.76 13.16
N ALA A 20 17.07 29.70 13.16
CA ALA A 20 16.90 28.59 12.22
C ALA A 20 15.72 27.65 12.59
N ALA A 21 15.15 27.79 13.79
CA ALA A 21 14.11 26.89 14.30
C ALA A 21 12.69 27.40 14.06
N SER A 22 12.49 28.67 13.64
CA SER A 22 11.14 29.24 13.52
C SER A 22 10.26 28.45 12.54
N GLY A 23 10.61 28.33 11.29
CA GLY A 23 9.85 27.53 10.33
C GLY A 23 9.84 26.02 10.64
N PHE A 24 10.86 25.49 11.34
CA PHE A 24 10.90 24.11 11.78
C PHE A 24 9.78 23.78 12.77
N ILE A 25 9.47 24.67 13.72
CA ILE A 25 8.43 24.46 14.73
C ILE A 25 7.09 25.02 14.28
N ASP A 26 7.07 26.24 13.73
CA ASP A 26 5.84 26.97 13.40
C ASP A 26 5.02 26.27 12.30
N ASP A 27 5.71 25.61 11.35
CA ASP A 27 5.09 24.82 10.29
C ASP A 27 4.90 23.34 10.67
N SER A 28 5.17 22.98 11.93
CA SER A 28 5.02 21.60 12.39
C SER A 28 3.55 21.21 12.48
N LYS A 29 3.31 19.93 12.29
CA LYS A 29 1.99 19.30 12.47
C LYS A 29 2.13 18.05 13.31
N ALA A 30 1.25 17.90 14.28
CA ALA A 30 1.16 16.69 15.08
C ALA A 30 -0.28 16.18 15.09
N SER A 31 -0.46 14.87 14.97
CA SER A 31 -1.74 14.21 15.12
C SER A 31 -1.63 12.94 15.94
N LEU A 32 -2.74 12.59 16.59
CA LEU A 32 -2.97 11.26 17.14
C LEU A 32 -4.13 10.63 16.37
N ASP A 33 -3.81 9.65 15.55
CA ASP A 33 -4.80 8.93 14.77
C ASP A 33 -5.22 7.66 15.52
N LEU A 34 -6.52 7.54 15.77
CA LEU A 34 -7.16 6.41 16.43
C LEU A 34 -7.80 5.52 15.37
N ARG A 35 -7.60 4.19 15.46
CA ARG A 35 -8.25 3.22 14.58
C ARG A 35 -8.71 2.03 15.40
N ASN A 36 -10.02 1.85 15.50
CA ASN A 36 -10.61 0.60 15.95
C ASN A 36 -10.86 -0.27 14.72
N PHE A 37 -10.39 -1.50 14.73
CA PHE A 37 -10.40 -2.35 13.54
C PHE A 37 -10.84 -3.76 13.92
N TYR A 38 -12.01 -4.15 13.44
CA TYR A 38 -12.51 -5.52 13.50
C TYR A 38 -12.34 -6.19 12.14
N TYR A 39 -11.82 -7.38 12.15
CA TYR A 39 -11.59 -8.23 10.99
C TYR A 39 -12.20 -9.59 11.22
N ASN A 40 -12.92 -10.10 10.24
CA ASN A 40 -13.42 -11.47 10.20
C ASN A 40 -13.34 -11.98 8.76
N GLN A 41 -12.60 -13.05 8.54
CA GLN A 41 -12.55 -13.79 7.30
C GLN A 41 -12.93 -15.25 7.59
N ASP A 42 -13.89 -15.74 6.86
CA ASP A 42 -14.31 -17.15 6.86
C ASP A 42 -13.88 -17.78 5.53
N THR A 43 -13.05 -18.82 5.61
CA THR A 43 -12.68 -19.65 4.45
C THR A 43 -13.64 -20.82 4.43
N ARG A 44 -14.56 -20.81 3.48
CA ARG A 44 -15.64 -21.79 3.38
C ARG A 44 -15.09 -23.20 3.15
N ASN A 45 -15.78 -24.19 3.74
CA ASN A 45 -15.47 -25.62 3.56
C ASN A 45 -14.10 -26.09 4.10
N ALA A 46 -13.42 -25.27 4.92
CA ALA A 46 -12.18 -25.64 5.56
C ALA A 46 -12.25 -25.45 7.08
N ARG A 47 -12.03 -26.50 7.86
CA ARG A 47 -11.94 -26.40 9.33
C ARG A 47 -10.72 -25.55 9.73
N GLY A 48 -10.89 -24.67 10.72
CA GLY A 48 -9.85 -23.82 11.25
C GLY A 48 -9.38 -22.74 10.28
N ALA A 49 -10.24 -22.37 9.33
CA ALA A 49 -9.91 -21.41 8.28
C ALA A 49 -10.53 -20.02 8.50
N SER A 50 -11.19 -19.80 9.64
CA SER A 50 -11.63 -18.47 10.04
C SER A 50 -10.45 -17.68 10.62
N ASP A 51 -10.42 -16.39 10.35
CA ASP A 51 -9.48 -15.44 10.92
C ASP A 51 -10.28 -14.25 11.46
N LYS A 52 -10.44 -14.23 12.79
CA LYS A 52 -11.21 -13.23 13.49
C LYS A 52 -10.34 -12.53 14.51
N GLU A 53 -10.13 -11.23 14.29
CA GLU A 53 -9.28 -10.40 15.11
C GLU A 53 -9.88 -9.01 15.29
N TRP A 54 -9.76 -8.44 16.49
CA TRP A 54 -10.23 -7.10 16.82
C TRP A 54 -9.17 -6.33 17.59
N GLY A 55 -8.90 -5.10 17.19
CA GLY A 55 -7.86 -4.29 17.79
C GLY A 55 -8.12 -2.80 17.80
N GLN A 56 -7.36 -2.11 18.64
CA GLN A 56 -7.32 -0.66 18.73
C GLN A 56 -5.91 -0.17 18.41
N ALA A 57 -5.77 0.76 17.48
CA ALA A 57 -4.51 1.43 17.19
C ALA A 57 -4.51 2.87 17.70
N PHE A 58 -3.31 3.29 18.12
CA PHE A 58 -2.92 4.65 18.43
C PHE A 58 -1.70 4.98 17.58
N MET A 59 -1.80 5.98 16.71
CA MET A 59 -0.73 6.34 15.79
C MET A 59 -0.42 7.82 15.96
N PHE A 60 0.65 8.11 16.67
CA PHE A 60 1.19 9.47 16.81
C PHE A 60 2.05 9.77 15.59
N ASN A 61 1.78 10.90 14.96
CA ASN A 61 2.54 11.42 13.82
C ASN A 61 2.95 12.86 14.14
N TYR A 62 4.25 13.13 14.08
CA TYR A 62 4.80 14.47 14.12
C TYR A 62 5.57 14.72 12.83
N ARG A 63 5.31 15.83 12.20
CA ARG A 63 6.02 16.31 11.01
C ARG A 63 6.49 17.71 11.24
N SER A 64 7.81 17.92 11.36
CA SER A 64 8.34 19.27 11.47
C SER A 64 8.16 20.04 10.15
N GLY A 65 8.15 21.37 10.25
CA GLY A 65 8.50 22.22 9.13
C GLY A 65 9.97 22.04 8.74
N PHE A 66 10.52 23.04 8.05
CA PHE A 66 11.93 23.09 7.70
C PHE A 66 12.60 24.29 8.35
N THR A 67 13.86 24.15 8.70
CA THR A 67 14.69 25.30 9.08
C THR A 67 14.72 26.33 7.95
N GLU A 68 14.87 27.60 8.29
CA GLU A 68 15.04 28.67 7.31
C GLU A 68 16.38 28.57 6.58
N GLY A 69 16.45 29.15 5.38
CA GLY A 69 17.65 29.21 4.56
C GLY A 69 17.48 28.48 3.22
N THR A 70 18.55 28.53 2.40
CA THR A 70 18.58 27.86 1.08
C THR A 70 18.49 26.34 1.22
N VAL A 71 19.04 25.79 2.30
CA VAL A 71 18.96 24.38 2.68
C VAL A 71 18.15 24.27 3.95
N GLY A 72 16.97 23.68 3.85
CA GLY A 72 16.09 23.44 5.00
C GLY A 72 16.24 22.01 5.52
N PHE A 73 16.30 21.86 6.84
CA PHE A 73 16.31 20.57 7.54
C PHE A 73 14.99 20.36 8.26
N GLY A 74 14.51 19.12 8.26
CA GLY A 74 13.29 18.72 8.94
C GLY A 74 13.39 17.32 9.53
N LEU A 75 12.44 16.97 10.40
CA LEU A 75 12.37 15.69 11.08
C LEU A 75 10.92 15.24 11.23
N ASP A 76 10.61 14.02 10.83
CA ASP A 76 9.32 13.41 11.09
C ASP A 76 9.48 12.26 12.10
N LEU A 77 8.53 12.14 13.02
CA LEU A 77 8.46 11.06 14.00
C LEU A 77 7.11 10.36 13.85
N GLN A 78 7.14 9.05 13.90
CA GLN A 78 5.95 8.23 13.89
C GLN A 78 6.07 7.17 14.98
N GLN A 79 5.06 7.09 15.85
CA GLN A 79 4.92 6.03 16.83
C GLN A 79 3.56 5.39 16.69
N MET A 80 3.53 4.09 16.47
CA MET A 80 2.30 3.33 16.32
C MET A 80 2.23 2.22 17.34
N LEU A 81 1.07 2.05 17.97
CA LEU A 81 0.76 1.00 18.92
C LEU A 81 -0.55 0.34 18.52
N GLY A 82 -0.55 -0.96 18.35
CA GLY A 82 -1.73 -1.81 18.17
C GLY A 82 -1.98 -2.65 19.41
N LEU A 83 -3.18 -2.55 19.99
CA LEU A 83 -3.61 -3.32 21.15
C LEU A 83 -4.69 -4.32 20.71
N ARG A 84 -4.55 -5.58 21.09
CA ARG A 84 -5.54 -6.61 20.86
C ARG A 84 -6.70 -6.45 21.84
N LEU A 85 -7.92 -6.35 21.29
CA LEU A 85 -9.16 -6.36 22.07
C LEU A 85 -9.73 -7.77 22.12
N ASP A 86 -9.73 -8.49 20.98
CA ASP A 86 -10.13 -9.89 20.89
C ASP A 86 -9.42 -10.59 19.74
N ALA A 87 -8.91 -11.80 19.99
CA ALA A 87 -8.49 -12.77 18.98
C ALA A 87 -8.29 -14.10 19.68
N SER A 88 -9.05 -15.11 19.28
CA SER A 88 -8.96 -16.48 19.80
C SER A 88 -8.24 -17.39 18.81
N GLY A 89 -8.01 -18.63 19.22
CA GLY A 89 -7.43 -19.68 18.37
C GLY A 89 -5.91 -19.63 18.27
N ARG A 90 -5.38 -20.52 17.42
CA ARG A 90 -3.94 -20.69 17.20
C ARG A 90 -3.65 -21.06 15.76
N ALA A 91 -2.83 -20.29 15.10
CA ALA A 91 -2.36 -20.56 13.75
C ALA A 91 -1.52 -21.86 13.71
N GLY A 92 -1.67 -22.65 12.66
CA GLY A 92 -0.92 -23.89 12.44
C GLY A 92 -1.35 -25.07 13.32
N LYS A 93 -2.39 -24.93 14.15
CA LYS A 93 -2.93 -26.03 14.97
C LYS A 93 -4.20 -26.61 14.33
N ALA A 94 -4.20 -27.90 14.07
CA ALA A 94 -5.36 -28.59 13.51
C ALA A 94 -6.56 -28.59 14.49
N GLY A 95 -7.77 -28.34 13.97
CA GLY A 95 -9.01 -28.36 14.76
C GLY A 95 -9.35 -27.07 15.50
N GLU A 96 -8.56 -26.01 15.35
CA GLU A 96 -8.94 -24.70 15.84
C GLU A 96 -10.00 -24.06 14.92
N ASP A 97 -10.97 -23.39 15.52
CA ASP A 97 -12.04 -22.70 14.79
C ASP A 97 -11.57 -21.32 14.24
N ASN A 98 -10.48 -20.79 14.79
CA ASN A 98 -9.90 -19.53 14.39
C ASN A 98 -8.37 -19.64 14.25
N THR A 99 -7.83 -19.06 13.20
CA THR A 99 -6.38 -19.04 12.88
C THR A 99 -5.92 -17.59 12.69
N PRO A 100 -5.61 -16.88 13.80
CA PRO A 100 -5.25 -15.47 13.77
C PRO A 100 -3.92 -15.24 13.04
N GLY A 101 -3.60 -13.99 12.71
CA GLY A 101 -2.32 -13.57 12.14
C GLY A 101 -2.45 -12.58 10.98
N SER A 102 -3.66 -12.19 10.61
CA SER A 102 -3.87 -11.16 9.59
C SER A 102 -3.77 -9.73 10.13
N VAL A 103 -4.06 -9.53 11.41
CA VAL A 103 -4.05 -8.19 12.05
C VAL A 103 -2.88 -8.05 13.02
N PHE A 104 -2.65 -9.07 13.86
CA PHE A 104 -1.60 -9.08 14.86
C PHE A 104 -0.44 -10.00 14.46
N PRO A 105 0.79 -9.71 14.92
CA PRO A 105 1.88 -10.70 14.86
C PRO A 105 1.51 -11.92 15.69
N LEU A 106 2.11 -13.06 15.36
CA LEU A 106 1.92 -14.30 16.09
C LEU A 106 3.06 -14.51 17.09
N ASP A 107 2.69 -14.86 18.33
CA ASP A 107 3.56 -15.36 19.36
C ASP A 107 3.13 -16.80 19.70
N ASP A 108 3.98 -17.78 19.43
CA ASP A 108 3.68 -19.22 19.54
C ASP A 108 2.32 -19.60 18.89
N GLY A 109 2.06 -19.03 17.70
CA GLY A 109 0.84 -19.25 16.92
C GLY A 109 -0.41 -18.52 17.43
N LYS A 110 -0.36 -17.77 18.51
CA LYS A 110 -1.44 -16.93 19.02
C LYS A 110 -1.21 -15.47 18.63
N ALA A 111 -2.28 -14.72 18.44
CA ALA A 111 -2.17 -13.28 18.24
C ALA A 111 -1.53 -12.61 19.46
N ALA A 112 -0.50 -11.81 19.23
CA ALA A 112 0.17 -11.03 20.30
C ALA A 112 -0.81 -10.08 20.99
N HIS A 113 -0.56 -9.75 22.26
CA HIS A 113 -1.40 -8.82 23.03
C HIS A 113 -1.29 -7.39 22.51
N ASP A 114 -0.09 -7.02 22.08
CA ASP A 114 0.22 -5.72 21.49
C ASP A 114 1.38 -5.84 20.50
N PHE A 115 1.54 -4.83 19.68
CA PHE A 115 2.71 -4.64 18.83
C PHE A 115 2.88 -3.17 18.49
N SER A 116 4.12 -2.76 18.23
CA SER A 116 4.40 -1.36 17.99
C SER A 116 5.41 -1.15 16.87
N LYS A 117 5.40 0.04 16.30
CA LYS A 117 6.36 0.48 15.29
C LYS A 117 6.79 1.91 15.60
N THR A 118 8.10 2.16 15.48
CA THR A 118 8.69 3.50 15.61
C THR A 118 9.39 3.85 14.32
N GLY A 119 9.11 5.02 13.79
CA GLY A 119 9.72 5.56 12.58
C GLY A 119 10.28 6.96 12.82
N VAL A 120 11.49 7.19 12.32
CA VAL A 120 12.12 8.50 12.27
C VAL A 120 12.53 8.76 10.82
N THR A 121 12.30 9.98 10.33
CA THR A 121 12.68 10.40 8.98
C THR A 121 13.33 11.77 9.02
N GLY A 122 14.61 11.81 8.71
CA GLY A 122 15.32 13.05 8.44
C GLY A 122 14.90 13.59 7.06
N LYS A 123 14.74 14.91 6.97
CA LYS A 123 14.38 15.61 5.73
C LYS A 123 15.38 16.72 5.41
N LEU A 124 15.71 16.85 4.15
CA LEU A 124 16.50 17.96 3.62
C LEU A 124 15.76 18.53 2.42
N ARG A 125 15.63 19.85 2.34
CA ARG A 125 14.95 20.56 1.26
C ARG A 125 15.87 21.62 0.64
N ILE A 126 15.91 21.63 -0.70
CA ILE A 126 16.52 22.72 -1.49
C ILE A 126 15.50 23.06 -2.57
N ALA A 127 15.09 24.33 -2.64
CA ALA A 127 13.97 24.76 -3.50
C ALA A 127 12.72 23.88 -3.31
N GLN A 128 12.22 23.22 -4.34
CA GLN A 128 11.09 22.28 -4.28
C GLN A 128 11.55 20.81 -4.34
N THR A 129 12.84 20.56 -4.15
CA THR A 129 13.40 19.21 -4.07
C THR A 129 13.61 18.82 -2.60
N GLN A 130 13.10 17.68 -2.21
CA GLN A 130 13.18 17.13 -0.85
C GLN A 130 13.80 15.73 -0.84
N LEU A 131 14.86 15.54 -0.04
CA LEU A 131 15.39 14.23 0.30
C LEU A 131 14.80 13.80 1.67
N LYS A 132 14.32 12.57 1.75
CA LYS A 132 13.86 11.90 2.97
C LYS A 132 14.71 10.68 3.23
N VAL A 133 15.13 10.49 4.48
CA VAL A 133 15.97 9.37 4.90
C VAL A 133 15.39 8.77 6.18
N GLY A 134 15.00 7.52 6.14
CA GLY A 134 14.45 6.84 7.30
C GLY A 134 13.19 6.03 7.01
N ASN A 135 12.12 6.28 7.78
CA ASN A 135 10.85 5.56 7.66
C ASN A 135 9.96 6.16 6.57
N LEU A 136 9.59 5.35 5.59
CA LEU A 136 8.87 5.77 4.39
C LEU A 136 7.57 4.96 4.21
N GLN A 137 6.58 5.58 3.58
CA GLN A 137 5.32 4.94 3.17
C GLN A 137 4.98 5.36 1.72
N PRO A 138 5.69 4.84 0.72
CA PRO A 138 5.47 5.20 -0.68
C PRO A 138 4.06 4.82 -1.16
N LYS A 139 3.52 5.64 -2.08
CA LYS A 139 2.26 5.38 -2.79
C LYS A 139 2.48 5.64 -4.27
N LEU A 140 3.13 4.68 -4.93
CA LEU A 140 3.58 4.77 -6.31
C LEU A 140 2.98 3.63 -7.14
N PRO A 141 2.87 3.77 -8.46
CA PRO A 141 2.40 2.69 -9.32
C PRO A 141 3.17 1.38 -9.15
N VAL A 142 4.49 1.47 -8.95
CA VAL A 142 5.38 0.30 -8.78
C VAL A 142 5.55 -0.14 -7.32
N LEU A 143 5.03 0.65 -6.36
CA LEU A 143 5.10 0.34 -4.93
C LEU A 143 4.05 1.11 -4.13
N THR A 144 3.03 0.43 -3.65
CA THR A 144 2.02 1.00 -2.75
C THR A 144 2.15 0.38 -1.37
N THR A 145 2.31 1.22 -0.35
CA THR A 145 2.31 0.78 1.05
C THR A 145 0.97 0.16 1.41
N GLU A 146 0.98 -1.03 2.00
CA GLU A 146 -0.24 -1.69 2.50
C GLU A 146 -0.71 -1.04 3.81
N ASP A 147 -1.95 -0.53 3.80
CA ASP A 147 -2.63 0.09 4.96
C ASP A 147 -4.06 -0.46 5.14
N GLY A 148 -4.27 -1.70 4.80
CA GLY A 148 -5.59 -2.36 4.84
C GLY A 148 -5.95 -3.01 6.17
N ARG A 149 -5.17 -2.83 7.25
CA ARG A 149 -5.39 -3.44 8.57
C ARG A 149 -5.21 -2.40 9.70
N LEU A 150 -4.90 -2.89 10.90
CA LEU A 150 -4.79 -2.08 12.13
C LEU A 150 -3.66 -1.04 12.05
N LEU A 151 -2.44 -1.47 11.71
CA LEU A 151 -1.29 -0.59 11.47
C LEU A 151 -0.82 -0.71 10.01
N PRO A 152 -0.34 0.38 9.39
CA PRO A 152 0.22 0.33 8.05
C PRO A 152 1.57 -0.39 7.99
N GLN A 153 1.92 -0.91 6.82
CA GLN A 153 3.27 -1.31 6.46
C GLN A 153 4.17 -0.08 6.41
N THR A 154 5.46 -0.23 6.69
CA THR A 154 6.46 0.83 6.55
C THR A 154 7.73 0.29 5.92
N PHE A 155 8.52 1.18 5.32
CA PHE A 155 9.80 0.86 4.70
C PHE A 155 10.89 1.73 5.29
N ARG A 156 12.13 1.24 5.31
CA ARG A 156 13.33 2.04 5.58
C ARG A 156 14.11 2.25 4.30
N GLY A 157 14.57 3.48 4.09
CA GLY A 157 15.32 3.82 2.89
C GLY A 157 15.47 5.31 2.68
N TYR A 158 15.60 5.68 1.40
CA TYR A 158 15.85 7.02 0.92
C TYR A 158 14.85 7.35 -0.18
N GLN A 159 14.33 8.58 -0.17
CA GLN A 159 13.44 9.07 -1.22
C GLN A 159 13.75 10.53 -1.54
N LEU A 160 13.89 10.82 -2.81
CA LEU A 160 13.99 12.16 -3.36
C LEU A 160 12.70 12.48 -4.10
N ASP A 161 12.06 13.58 -3.74
CA ASP A 161 10.90 14.14 -4.43
C ASP A 161 11.29 15.52 -4.98
N SER A 162 10.95 15.83 -6.23
CA SER A 162 11.22 17.15 -6.82
C SER A 162 10.04 17.67 -7.63
N GLN A 163 9.72 18.95 -7.45
CA GLN A 163 8.74 19.72 -8.21
C GLN A 163 9.34 21.04 -8.75
N ASP A 164 10.66 21.05 -8.95
CA ASP A 164 11.38 22.24 -9.45
C ASP A 164 11.07 22.54 -10.92
N PHE A 165 10.55 21.57 -11.66
CA PHE A 165 10.17 21.74 -13.05
C PHE A 165 8.65 21.92 -13.15
N LYS A 166 8.24 22.94 -13.93
CA LYS A 166 6.83 23.21 -14.16
C LYS A 166 6.14 21.97 -14.78
N ASP A 167 4.96 21.63 -14.24
CA ASP A 167 4.11 20.54 -14.71
C ASP A 167 4.76 19.14 -14.63
N VAL A 168 5.94 19.01 -13.99
CA VAL A 168 6.67 17.75 -13.84
C VAL A 168 6.93 17.47 -12.35
N SER A 169 6.52 16.30 -11.89
CA SER A 169 6.91 15.76 -10.57
C SER A 169 7.85 14.58 -10.75
N LEU A 170 9.01 14.64 -10.12
CA LEU A 170 10.02 13.58 -10.17
C LEU A 170 10.13 12.90 -8.81
N ILE A 171 10.33 11.60 -8.83
CA ILE A 171 10.63 10.82 -7.64
C ILE A 171 11.72 9.80 -7.94
N ALA A 172 12.59 9.57 -6.97
CA ALA A 172 13.57 8.49 -7.00
C ALA A 172 13.82 7.99 -5.57
N GLY A 173 14.19 6.73 -5.42
CA GLY A 173 14.49 6.21 -4.09
C GLY A 173 15.08 4.81 -4.08
N LYS A 174 15.50 4.42 -2.87
CA LYS A 174 15.95 3.09 -2.54
C LYS A 174 15.32 2.66 -1.22
N LEU A 175 14.79 1.44 -1.17
CA LEU A 175 14.35 0.81 0.08
C LEU A 175 15.25 -0.36 0.42
N GLU A 176 15.48 -0.55 1.72
CA GLU A 176 16.40 -1.55 2.25
C GLU A 176 15.72 -2.57 3.16
N GLN A 177 14.64 -2.17 3.81
CA GLN A 177 13.89 -3.01 4.73
C GLN A 177 12.39 -2.71 4.66
N VAL A 178 11.59 -3.67 5.05
CA VAL A 178 10.15 -3.55 5.26
C VAL A 178 9.80 -3.98 6.68
N VAL A 179 8.83 -3.28 7.29
CA VAL A 179 8.11 -3.74 8.48
C VAL A 179 6.68 -3.98 8.03
N ASP A 180 6.28 -5.24 7.97
CA ASP A 180 4.94 -5.62 7.54
C ASP A 180 3.86 -5.09 8.49
N ARG A 181 2.65 -4.94 7.99
CA ARG A 181 1.51 -4.35 8.72
C ARG A 181 1.21 -5.06 10.05
N ASN A 182 1.41 -6.38 10.14
CA ASN A 182 1.23 -7.23 11.31
C ASN A 182 2.57 -7.65 11.95
N SER A 183 3.58 -6.78 11.94
CA SER A 183 4.90 -7.03 12.50
C SER A 183 5.46 -5.80 13.18
N SER A 184 6.31 -5.98 14.19
CA SER A 184 7.20 -4.94 14.76
C SER A 184 8.61 -5.02 14.19
N ASN A 185 8.96 -6.07 13.48
CA ASN A 185 10.32 -6.37 13.08
C ASN A 185 10.57 -5.96 11.62
N GLY A 186 11.72 -5.34 11.39
CA GLY A 186 12.23 -5.08 10.05
C GLY A 186 12.81 -6.34 9.43
N GLN A 187 12.54 -6.54 8.15
CA GLN A 187 13.02 -7.69 7.37
C GLN A 187 13.46 -7.25 5.97
N GLY A 188 14.21 -8.11 5.28
CA GLY A 188 14.58 -7.89 3.88
C GLY A 188 13.37 -7.90 2.96
N LEU A 189 13.51 -7.27 1.81
CA LEU A 189 12.48 -7.21 0.78
C LEU A 189 12.48 -8.50 -0.03
N SER A 190 11.32 -9.07 -0.33
CA SER A 190 11.19 -10.24 -1.18
C SER A 190 10.03 -10.08 -2.17
N ILE A 191 9.98 -10.96 -3.16
CA ILE A 191 8.86 -10.99 -4.10
C ILE A 191 7.66 -11.70 -3.44
N ALA A 192 6.46 -11.19 -3.68
CA ALA A 192 5.24 -11.78 -3.12
C ALA A 192 4.93 -13.15 -3.73
N GLY A 193 4.41 -14.05 -2.89
CA GLY A 193 3.83 -15.34 -3.26
C GLY A 193 4.82 -16.48 -3.48
N ALA A 194 6.11 -16.21 -3.69
CA ALA A 194 7.10 -17.25 -3.98
C ALA A 194 8.06 -17.51 -2.84
N ASN A 195 8.38 -16.50 -2.07
CA ASN A 195 9.31 -16.60 -0.95
C ASN A 195 8.65 -16.15 0.36
N ASP A 196 8.88 -16.92 1.40
CA ASP A 196 8.66 -16.49 2.78
C ASP A 196 9.82 -15.54 3.16
N PRO A 197 9.56 -14.30 3.58
CA PRO A 197 10.62 -13.34 3.92
C PRO A 197 11.48 -13.78 5.11
N ILE A 198 11.01 -14.74 5.92
CA ILE A 198 11.76 -15.30 7.05
C ILE A 198 12.60 -16.50 6.62
N LYS A 199 12.11 -17.33 5.71
CA LYS A 199 12.73 -18.59 5.27
C LYS A 199 13.20 -18.55 3.80
N GLY A 200 12.67 -17.65 3.01
CA GLY A 200 12.99 -17.47 1.59
C GLY A 200 14.17 -16.54 1.36
N LYS A 201 14.36 -16.18 0.11
CA LYS A 201 15.38 -15.23 -0.32
C LYS A 201 14.85 -13.81 -0.24
N SER A 202 15.71 -12.88 0.13
CA SER A 202 15.40 -11.46 0.22
C SER A 202 16.52 -10.60 -0.36
N SER A 203 16.23 -9.34 -0.61
CA SER A 203 17.17 -8.28 -0.98
C SER A 203 17.01 -7.10 -0.04
N ASN A 204 18.04 -6.33 0.16
CA ASN A 204 18.00 -5.00 0.80
C ASN A 204 18.13 -3.86 -0.22
N GLN A 205 17.80 -4.14 -1.48
CA GLN A 205 17.96 -3.22 -2.58
C GLN A 205 16.72 -3.24 -3.47
N PHE A 206 15.81 -2.31 -3.20
CA PHE A 206 14.72 -1.98 -4.09
C PHE A 206 14.88 -0.54 -4.55
N TYR A 207 15.21 -0.37 -5.81
CA TYR A 207 15.36 0.92 -6.45
C TYR A 207 14.08 1.30 -7.18
N TYR A 208 13.72 2.57 -7.16
CA TYR A 208 12.61 3.09 -7.94
C TYR A 208 12.86 4.53 -8.39
N GLY A 209 12.23 4.89 -9.48
CA GLY A 209 12.21 6.25 -9.99
C GLY A 209 11.02 6.46 -10.89
N GLY A 210 10.54 7.70 -10.99
CA GLY A 210 9.39 7.97 -11.82
C GLY A 210 9.20 9.46 -12.10
N VAL A 211 8.33 9.71 -13.07
CA VAL A 211 7.91 11.03 -13.49
C VAL A 211 6.41 11.05 -13.73
N ASP A 212 5.74 12.04 -13.15
CA ASP A 212 4.39 12.45 -13.51
C ASP A 212 4.48 13.74 -14.31
N TYR A 213 3.92 13.73 -15.51
CA TYR A 213 3.87 14.90 -16.41
C TYR A 213 2.42 15.35 -16.62
N THR A 214 2.11 16.54 -16.15
CA THR A 214 0.82 17.21 -16.32
C THR A 214 0.79 17.93 -17.66
N VAL A 215 0.36 17.24 -18.72
CA VAL A 215 0.26 17.80 -20.08
C VAL A 215 -0.74 18.96 -20.13
N SER A 216 -1.83 18.81 -19.37
CA SER A 216 -2.87 19.83 -19.20
C SER A 216 -3.61 19.56 -17.88
N LYS A 217 -4.52 20.48 -17.49
CA LYS A 217 -5.39 20.26 -16.30
C LYS A 217 -6.21 18.97 -16.38
N GLN A 218 -6.35 18.39 -17.56
CA GLN A 218 -7.19 17.22 -17.82
C GLN A 218 -6.37 15.95 -18.10
N LEU A 219 -5.12 16.09 -18.58
CA LEU A 219 -4.31 14.97 -19.04
C LEU A 219 -2.99 14.86 -18.26
N GLN A 220 -2.78 13.72 -17.63
CA GLN A 220 -1.53 13.34 -16.96
C GLN A 220 -0.95 12.08 -17.61
N LEU A 221 0.35 12.10 -17.83
CA LEU A 221 1.16 10.96 -18.24
C LEU A 221 2.09 10.56 -17.11
N GLN A 222 2.34 9.27 -16.98
CA GLN A 222 3.16 8.71 -15.90
C GLN A 222 4.15 7.70 -16.47
N TYR A 223 5.38 7.75 -15.97
CA TYR A 223 6.35 6.68 -16.17
C TYR A 223 7.06 6.38 -14.86
N TYR A 224 7.17 5.09 -14.53
CA TYR A 224 7.91 4.62 -13.37
C TYR A 224 8.74 3.40 -13.71
N TYR A 225 9.88 3.30 -13.05
CA TYR A 225 10.76 2.15 -13.06
C TYR A 225 10.96 1.66 -11.62
N ALA A 226 11.03 0.34 -11.44
CA ALA A 226 11.43 -0.28 -10.19
C ALA A 226 12.29 -1.51 -10.43
N ASN A 227 13.21 -1.78 -9.51
CA ASN A 227 14.04 -2.98 -9.51
C ASN A 227 14.16 -3.53 -8.09
N LEU A 228 13.65 -4.73 -7.87
CA LEU A 228 13.98 -5.54 -6.71
C LEU A 228 15.16 -6.43 -7.09
N GLU A 229 16.35 -6.09 -6.61
CA GLU A 229 17.60 -6.75 -6.97
C GLU A 229 17.51 -8.27 -6.77
N ASN A 230 18.00 -9.01 -7.77
CA ASN A 230 17.95 -10.47 -7.86
C ASN A 230 16.56 -11.09 -8.10
N PHE A 231 15.50 -10.30 -8.22
CA PHE A 231 14.15 -10.80 -8.49
C PHE A 231 13.57 -10.27 -9.78
N TYR A 232 13.31 -8.94 -9.87
CA TYR A 232 12.67 -8.39 -11.05
C TYR A 232 12.98 -6.91 -11.27
N GLN A 233 12.84 -6.49 -12.51
CA GLN A 233 12.69 -5.10 -12.89
C GLN A 233 11.33 -4.88 -13.52
N GLN A 234 10.76 -3.69 -13.31
CA GLN A 234 9.41 -3.35 -13.74
C GLN A 234 9.34 -1.93 -14.29
N HIS A 235 8.74 -1.77 -15.45
CA HIS A 235 8.39 -0.50 -16.05
C HIS A 235 6.88 -0.30 -15.98
N PHE A 236 6.45 0.91 -15.69
CA PHE A 236 5.05 1.32 -15.68
C PHE A 236 4.86 2.53 -16.59
N LEU A 237 3.81 2.49 -17.40
CA LEU A 237 3.29 3.60 -18.18
C LEU A 237 1.83 3.82 -17.80
N GLY A 238 1.48 5.07 -17.49
CA GLY A 238 0.12 5.47 -17.11
C GLY A 238 -0.35 6.67 -17.91
N LEU A 239 -1.65 6.69 -18.20
CA LEU A 239 -2.35 7.84 -18.78
C LEU A 239 -3.67 8.03 -18.03
N VAL A 240 -3.87 9.21 -17.46
CA VAL A 240 -5.13 9.61 -16.84
C VAL A 240 -5.67 10.82 -17.57
N HIS A 241 -6.90 10.70 -18.12
CA HIS A 241 -7.59 11.80 -18.78
C HIS A 241 -8.96 12.03 -18.16
N ASN A 242 -9.19 13.26 -17.72
CA ASN A 242 -10.45 13.72 -17.13
C ASN A 242 -11.18 14.60 -18.16
N TRP A 243 -12.23 14.07 -18.75
CA TRP A 243 -13.05 14.76 -19.75
C TRP A 243 -14.17 15.53 -19.07
N GLN A 244 -14.24 16.82 -19.30
CA GLN A 244 -15.41 17.62 -18.91
C GLN A 244 -16.46 17.50 -20.02
N LEU A 245 -17.57 16.84 -19.72
CA LEU A 245 -18.68 16.70 -20.65
C LEU A 245 -19.74 17.80 -20.37
N PRO A 246 -20.62 18.10 -21.31
CA PRO A 246 -21.76 19.00 -21.04
C PRO A 246 -22.60 18.53 -19.84
N VAL A 247 -22.67 17.23 -19.61
CA VAL A 247 -23.33 16.62 -18.45
C VAL A 247 -22.37 15.59 -17.83
N GLY A 248 -21.97 15.84 -16.58
CA GLY A 248 -21.08 14.97 -15.84
C GLY A 248 -19.61 15.01 -16.23
N GLN A 249 -18.84 14.09 -15.71
CA GLN A 249 -17.41 13.94 -15.95
C GLN A 249 -17.12 12.51 -16.41
N PHE A 250 -16.21 12.37 -17.36
CA PHE A 250 -15.72 11.06 -17.80
C PHE A 250 -14.22 10.98 -17.58
N LYS A 251 -13.76 9.91 -16.94
CA LYS A 251 -12.33 9.63 -16.69
C LYS A 251 -11.91 8.40 -17.43
N SER A 252 -10.79 8.50 -18.14
CA SER A 252 -10.05 7.36 -18.72
C SER A 252 -8.76 7.15 -17.94
N ASP A 253 -8.50 5.91 -17.49
CA ASP A 253 -7.30 5.51 -16.73
C ASP A 253 -6.72 4.28 -17.42
N LEU A 254 -5.60 4.47 -18.13
CA LEU A 254 -4.92 3.43 -18.89
C LEU A 254 -3.58 3.12 -18.22
N ARG A 255 -3.28 1.83 -18.03
CA ARG A 255 -2.07 1.38 -17.34
C ARG A 255 -1.41 0.25 -18.10
N TYR A 256 -0.08 0.28 -18.15
CA TYR A 256 0.72 -0.79 -18.70
C TYR A 256 1.94 -1.05 -17.83
N PHE A 257 2.11 -2.31 -17.43
CA PHE A 257 3.29 -2.79 -16.71
C PHE A 257 4.05 -3.79 -17.57
N TYR A 258 5.36 -3.66 -17.59
CA TYR A 258 6.28 -4.61 -18.20
C TYR A 258 7.32 -5.03 -17.18
N SER A 259 7.35 -6.31 -16.84
CA SER A 259 8.21 -6.85 -15.79
C SER A 259 9.02 -8.03 -16.31
N THR A 260 10.31 -8.02 -16.03
CA THR A 260 11.26 -9.07 -16.42
C THR A 260 12.14 -9.48 -15.25
N ALA A 261 12.73 -10.65 -15.36
CA ALA A 261 13.67 -11.18 -14.38
C ALA A 261 14.92 -10.31 -14.24
N ASP A 262 15.41 -10.18 -12.99
CA ASP A 262 16.65 -9.52 -12.66
C ASP A 262 17.61 -10.46 -11.91
N GLY A 263 18.91 -10.26 -12.10
CA GLY A 263 19.98 -10.92 -11.36
C GLY A 263 19.81 -12.44 -11.27
N LYS A 264 19.72 -12.98 -10.05
CA LYS A 264 19.63 -14.43 -9.81
C LYS A 264 18.34 -15.04 -10.37
N ASN A 265 17.22 -14.34 -10.37
CA ASN A 265 15.97 -14.85 -10.96
C ASN A 265 16.11 -15.08 -12.47
N ALA A 266 16.98 -14.34 -13.16
CA ALA A 266 17.20 -14.51 -14.60
C ALA A 266 17.88 -15.85 -14.96
N SER A 267 18.66 -16.45 -14.04
CA SER A 267 19.41 -17.70 -14.25
C SER A 267 18.67 -18.89 -13.65
N ALA A 268 18.83 -20.09 -14.23
CA ALA A 268 18.31 -21.35 -13.67
C ALA A 268 18.94 -21.62 -12.30
N ALA A 269 20.26 -21.50 -12.18
CA ALA A 269 20.97 -21.72 -10.90
C ALA A 269 20.46 -20.80 -9.79
N GLY A 270 20.20 -19.52 -10.06
CA GLY A 270 19.66 -18.60 -9.06
C GLY A 270 18.21 -18.96 -8.65
N ARG A 271 17.41 -19.47 -9.57
CA ARG A 271 16.08 -19.97 -9.23
C ARG A 271 16.13 -21.25 -8.41
N ASP A 272 17.08 -22.14 -8.67
CA ASP A 272 17.32 -23.35 -7.86
C ASP A 272 17.79 -22.98 -6.43
N GLU A 273 18.46 -21.83 -6.25
CA GLU A 273 18.76 -21.26 -4.94
C GLU A 273 17.53 -20.71 -4.20
N GLY A 274 16.37 -20.53 -4.88
CA GLY A 274 15.13 -20.02 -4.31
C GLY A 274 14.78 -18.56 -4.70
N TYR A 275 15.48 -17.93 -5.64
CA TYR A 275 15.10 -16.62 -6.18
C TYR A 275 14.02 -16.79 -7.27
N VAL A 276 12.81 -17.14 -6.88
CA VAL A 276 11.69 -17.49 -7.77
C VAL A 276 10.55 -16.51 -7.63
N SER A 277 9.79 -16.29 -8.73
CA SER A 277 8.57 -15.49 -8.74
C SER A 277 7.36 -16.30 -8.28
N ALA A 278 6.28 -15.61 -7.89
CA ALA A 278 4.96 -16.20 -7.78
C ALA A 278 4.43 -16.64 -9.15
N GLY A 279 3.45 -17.50 -9.13
CA GLY A 279 2.82 -18.09 -10.28
C GLY A 279 2.83 -19.61 -10.20
N TYR A 280 2.38 -20.24 -11.26
CA TYR A 280 2.28 -21.68 -11.27
C TYR A 280 3.62 -22.33 -11.61
N TYR A 281 4.21 -23.01 -10.63
CA TYR A 281 5.41 -23.80 -10.81
C TYR A 281 5.07 -25.25 -11.10
N GLY A 282 5.52 -25.75 -12.21
CA GLY A 282 5.41 -27.15 -12.53
C GLY A 282 6.06 -27.45 -13.87
N PRO A 283 6.44 -28.71 -14.15
CA PRO A 283 7.00 -29.08 -15.43
C PRO A 283 6.13 -28.61 -16.59
N GLY A 284 6.72 -27.77 -17.44
CA GLY A 284 6.06 -27.26 -18.66
C GLY A 284 5.13 -26.06 -18.48
N VAL A 285 5.04 -25.43 -17.27
CA VAL A 285 4.17 -24.26 -17.06
C VAL A 285 4.95 -23.02 -16.71
N ASN A 286 5.76 -23.04 -15.66
CA ASN A 286 6.53 -21.90 -15.21
C ASN A 286 7.84 -22.36 -14.55
N THR A 287 8.92 -21.67 -14.85
CA THR A 287 10.26 -21.95 -14.30
C THR A 287 10.56 -21.08 -13.07
N GLY A 288 9.62 -20.29 -12.60
CA GLY A 288 9.83 -19.31 -11.53
C GLY A 288 10.55 -18.04 -11.99
N LYS A 289 10.81 -17.90 -13.29
CA LYS A 289 11.37 -16.69 -13.89
C LYS A 289 10.30 -15.62 -14.04
N VAL A 290 10.61 -14.37 -13.67
CA VAL A 290 9.71 -13.25 -13.91
C VAL A 290 9.63 -12.96 -15.41
N ASP A 291 8.44 -13.11 -15.97
CA ASP A 291 8.04 -12.67 -17.31
C ASP A 291 6.55 -12.30 -17.24
N ASN A 292 6.26 -10.99 -17.15
CA ASN A 292 4.89 -10.52 -16.98
C ASN A 292 4.67 -9.20 -17.71
N ARG A 293 3.52 -9.13 -18.38
CA ARG A 293 3.00 -7.90 -18.98
C ARG A 293 1.55 -7.78 -18.57
N LEU A 294 1.21 -6.65 -17.94
CA LEU A 294 -0.15 -6.36 -17.51
C LEU A 294 -0.58 -5.04 -18.12
N TRP A 295 -1.70 -5.03 -18.84
CA TRP A 295 -2.33 -3.79 -19.25
C TRP A 295 -3.76 -3.72 -18.73
N SER A 296 -4.24 -2.52 -18.47
CA SER A 296 -5.61 -2.30 -18.06
C SER A 296 -6.15 -0.96 -18.54
N ALA A 297 -7.47 -0.91 -18.69
CA ALA A 297 -8.22 0.30 -18.97
C ALA A 297 -9.42 0.37 -18.01
N LEU A 298 -9.62 1.51 -17.36
CA LEU A 298 -10.77 1.79 -16.51
C LEU A 298 -11.41 3.10 -16.97
N PHE A 299 -12.69 3.04 -17.24
CA PHE A 299 -13.50 4.19 -17.61
C PHE A 299 -14.52 4.46 -16.51
N THR A 300 -14.59 5.71 -16.06
CA THR A 300 -15.51 6.13 -15.00
C THR A 300 -16.34 7.31 -15.47
N TYR A 301 -17.66 7.20 -15.35
CA TYR A 301 -18.59 8.30 -15.55
C TYR A 301 -19.18 8.76 -14.21
N ALA A 302 -19.09 10.04 -13.91
CA ALA A 302 -19.58 10.63 -12.68
C ALA A 302 -20.59 11.72 -12.94
N LEU A 303 -21.75 11.67 -12.26
CA LEU A 303 -22.84 12.63 -12.37
C LEU A 303 -23.66 12.68 -11.06
N SER A 304 -23.83 13.88 -10.49
CA SER A 304 -24.77 14.14 -9.38
C SER A 304 -24.66 13.14 -8.21
N GLY A 305 -23.43 12.85 -7.77
CA GLY A 305 -23.16 11.89 -6.72
C GLY A 305 -23.02 10.42 -7.18
N HIS A 306 -23.52 10.08 -8.37
CA HIS A 306 -23.34 8.75 -8.98
C HIS A 306 -21.95 8.63 -9.62
N SER A 307 -21.35 7.46 -9.51
CA SER A 307 -20.11 7.09 -10.21
C SER A 307 -20.20 5.66 -10.70
N LEU A 308 -20.14 5.47 -12.01
CA LEU A 308 -20.15 4.15 -12.66
C LEU A 308 -18.80 3.92 -13.31
N SER A 309 -18.15 2.81 -13.00
CA SER A 309 -16.87 2.42 -13.60
C SER A 309 -16.96 1.06 -14.27
N LEU A 310 -16.36 0.97 -15.46
CA LEU A 310 -16.17 -0.28 -16.19
C LEU A 310 -14.71 -0.39 -16.60
N GLY A 311 -14.12 -1.57 -16.41
CA GLY A 311 -12.72 -1.80 -16.72
C GLY A 311 -12.41 -3.21 -17.16
N TYR A 312 -11.25 -3.33 -17.80
CA TYR A 312 -10.68 -4.59 -18.22
C TYR A 312 -9.17 -4.60 -17.97
N GLN A 313 -8.68 -5.73 -17.47
CA GLN A 313 -7.26 -5.99 -17.23
C GLN A 313 -6.87 -7.31 -17.86
N LYS A 314 -5.68 -7.37 -18.43
CA LYS A 314 -5.12 -8.60 -18.98
C LYS A 314 -3.66 -8.76 -18.58
N THR A 315 -3.36 -9.92 -18.02
CA THR A 315 -2.01 -10.36 -17.67
C THR A 315 -1.52 -11.37 -18.71
N THR A 316 -0.32 -11.17 -19.22
CA THR A 316 0.36 -12.09 -20.16
C THR A 316 1.78 -12.35 -19.69
N GLY A 317 2.41 -13.40 -20.22
CA GLY A 317 3.71 -13.89 -19.76
C GLY A 317 3.55 -15.16 -18.94
N GLU A 318 4.62 -15.62 -18.31
CA GLU A 318 4.67 -16.92 -17.62
C GLU A 318 4.61 -16.82 -16.10
N SER A 319 4.76 -15.63 -15.51
CA SER A 319 4.68 -15.39 -14.07
C SER A 319 3.44 -14.58 -13.70
N ASP A 320 3.03 -14.66 -12.45
CA ASP A 320 2.10 -13.69 -11.87
C ASP A 320 2.72 -12.29 -11.91
N PHE A 321 1.88 -11.26 -11.74
CA PHE A 321 2.34 -9.88 -11.63
C PHE A 321 3.27 -9.73 -10.42
N PRO A 322 4.55 -9.40 -10.65
CA PRO A 322 5.52 -9.31 -9.58
C PRO A 322 5.34 -8.02 -8.77
N HIS A 323 5.40 -8.15 -7.46
CA HIS A 323 5.42 -7.03 -6.53
C HIS A 323 6.14 -7.43 -5.25
N ILE A 324 6.52 -6.44 -4.42
CA ILE A 324 7.11 -6.71 -3.10
C ILE A 324 6.09 -7.45 -2.23
N ASN A 325 6.57 -8.42 -1.45
CA ASN A 325 5.78 -9.08 -0.42
C ASN A 325 5.28 -8.07 0.62
N GLN A 326 3.98 -8.14 0.91
CA GLN A 326 3.30 -7.24 1.83
C GLN A 326 2.67 -8.01 3.02
N GLY A 327 3.25 -9.18 3.31
CA GLY A 327 2.74 -10.06 4.37
C GLY A 327 1.38 -10.64 4.01
N GLN A 328 0.44 -10.60 4.95
CA GLN A 328 -0.92 -11.16 4.79
C GLN A 328 -1.86 -10.33 3.89
N GLY A 329 -1.41 -9.26 3.29
CA GLY A 329 -2.22 -8.43 2.42
C GLY A 329 -1.46 -7.82 1.27
N ARG A 330 -2.22 -7.22 0.36
CA ARG A 330 -1.67 -6.60 -0.85
C ARG A 330 -2.43 -5.31 -1.16
N SER A 331 -1.69 -4.22 -1.37
CA SER A 331 -2.19 -3.00 -2.00
C SER A 331 -1.38 -2.75 -3.25
N LEU A 332 -2.03 -2.87 -4.40
CA LEU A 332 -1.39 -2.72 -5.70
C LEU A 332 -2.05 -1.58 -6.49
N TYR A 333 -1.28 -0.90 -7.31
CA TYR A 333 -1.81 0.12 -8.23
C TYR A 333 -2.43 -0.54 -9.46
N LEU A 334 -3.47 -1.35 -9.24
CA LEU A 334 -4.22 -2.06 -10.26
C LEU A 334 -5.69 -1.65 -10.23
N ILE A 335 -6.37 -1.72 -11.37
CA ILE A 335 -7.83 -1.47 -11.43
C ILE A 335 -8.63 -2.57 -10.72
N THR A 336 -8.01 -3.73 -10.50
CA THR A 336 -8.53 -4.91 -9.81
C THR A 336 -8.12 -4.97 -8.34
N ASN A 337 -7.67 -3.86 -7.74
CA ASN A 337 -7.25 -3.83 -6.34
C ASN A 337 -8.44 -3.97 -5.38
N SER A 338 -9.06 -5.14 -5.32
CA SER A 338 -10.19 -5.49 -4.47
C SER A 338 -9.78 -5.80 -3.03
N GLN A 339 -10.75 -6.14 -2.18
CA GLN A 339 -10.51 -6.33 -0.76
C GLN A 339 -9.66 -7.57 -0.45
N SER A 340 -9.96 -8.71 -1.07
CA SER A 340 -9.30 -10.01 -0.80
C SER A 340 -8.34 -10.42 -1.91
N LEU A 341 -8.77 -10.40 -3.18
CA LEU A 341 -7.94 -10.72 -4.34
C LEU A 341 -7.34 -9.50 -5.02
N LYS A 342 -6.45 -9.77 -6.00
CA LYS A 342 -5.87 -8.71 -6.85
C LYS A 342 -5.92 -9.06 -8.33
N PHE A 343 -6.36 -10.28 -8.70
CA PHE A 343 -6.48 -10.73 -10.10
C PHE A 343 -5.17 -10.53 -10.86
N VAL A 344 -4.12 -11.14 -10.33
CA VAL A 344 -2.73 -10.95 -10.78
C VAL A 344 -2.08 -12.19 -11.36
N ASN A 345 -2.85 -13.27 -11.51
CA ASN A 345 -2.32 -14.57 -11.92
C ASN A 345 -1.83 -14.55 -13.38
N ALA A 346 -0.87 -15.41 -13.69
CA ALA A 346 -0.38 -15.57 -15.05
C ALA A 346 -1.53 -15.94 -16.02
N GLY A 347 -1.63 -15.21 -17.12
CA GLY A 347 -2.65 -15.41 -18.16
C GLY A 347 -4.02 -14.81 -17.87
N GLU A 348 -4.26 -14.33 -16.66
CA GLU A 348 -5.57 -13.89 -16.19
C GLU A 348 -6.09 -12.66 -16.95
N GLN A 349 -7.39 -12.71 -17.25
CA GLN A 349 -8.18 -11.65 -17.85
C GLN A 349 -9.31 -11.30 -16.88
N ALA A 350 -9.33 -10.06 -16.42
CA ALA A 350 -10.30 -9.61 -15.44
C ALA A 350 -11.17 -8.46 -15.95
N THR A 351 -12.47 -8.56 -15.71
CA THR A 351 -13.44 -7.48 -15.93
C THR A 351 -13.84 -6.86 -14.60
N VAL A 352 -13.98 -5.52 -14.57
CA VAL A 352 -14.36 -4.76 -13.38
C VAL A 352 -15.61 -3.96 -13.68
N GLY A 353 -16.61 -4.09 -12.81
CA GLY A 353 -17.77 -3.21 -12.76
C GLY A 353 -17.89 -2.61 -11.37
N SER A 354 -18.01 -1.30 -11.25
CA SER A 354 -18.18 -0.64 -9.95
C SER A 354 -19.21 0.48 -10.05
N TYR A 355 -20.04 0.57 -9.01
CA TYR A 355 -20.96 1.68 -8.82
C TYR A 355 -20.76 2.27 -7.43
N ALA A 356 -20.70 3.58 -7.34
CA ALA A 356 -20.62 4.31 -6.07
C ALA A 356 -21.62 5.47 -6.05
N TYR A 357 -22.10 5.80 -4.85
CA TYR A 357 -22.99 6.92 -4.64
C TYR A 357 -22.58 7.75 -3.41
N ASP A 358 -22.51 9.07 -3.59
CA ASP A 358 -22.34 10.06 -2.55
C ASP A 358 -23.70 10.63 -2.17
N PHE A 359 -24.15 10.38 -0.95
CA PHE A 359 -25.49 10.72 -0.47
C PHE A 359 -25.64 12.20 -0.06
N ALA A 360 -24.62 13.01 -0.24
CA ALA A 360 -24.67 14.44 0.08
C ALA A 360 -25.81 15.16 -0.65
N SER A 361 -26.09 14.79 -1.92
CA SER A 361 -27.19 15.31 -2.71
C SER A 361 -28.59 14.95 -2.19
N LEU A 362 -28.68 13.92 -1.35
CA LEU A 362 -29.92 13.49 -0.67
C LEU A 362 -30.00 13.99 0.79
N GLY A 363 -29.16 14.96 1.18
CA GLY A 363 -29.17 15.55 2.52
C GLY A 363 -28.44 14.72 3.58
N LEU A 364 -27.64 13.74 3.16
CA LEU A 364 -26.81 12.89 4.04
C LEU A 364 -25.31 13.10 3.74
N PRO A 365 -24.75 14.31 3.98
CA PRO A 365 -23.35 14.58 3.72
C PRO A 365 -22.46 13.69 4.59
N GLY A 366 -21.38 13.18 3.98
CA GLY A 366 -20.44 12.26 4.64
C GLY A 366 -20.79 10.78 4.48
N LEU A 367 -22.01 10.43 4.04
CA LEU A 367 -22.37 9.05 3.71
C LEU A 367 -22.03 8.73 2.25
N ARG A 368 -21.33 7.61 2.05
CA ARG A 368 -21.00 7.05 0.73
C ARG A 368 -21.17 5.55 0.73
N SER A 369 -21.58 4.99 -0.39
CA SER A 369 -21.59 3.54 -0.57
C SER A 369 -21.02 3.17 -1.94
N SER A 370 -20.49 1.95 -2.03
CA SER A 370 -20.06 1.38 -3.32
C SER A 370 -20.24 -0.12 -3.35
N VAL A 371 -20.45 -0.62 -4.56
CA VAL A 371 -20.37 -2.03 -4.91
C VAL A 371 -19.38 -2.19 -6.05
N THR A 372 -18.50 -3.18 -5.93
CA THR A 372 -17.57 -3.56 -7.00
C THR A 372 -17.70 -5.05 -7.26
N TYR A 373 -17.75 -5.43 -8.51
CA TYR A 373 -17.70 -6.82 -8.95
C TYR A 373 -16.54 -6.99 -9.92
N ILE A 374 -15.71 -7.99 -9.65
CA ILE A 374 -14.57 -8.33 -10.49
C ILE A 374 -14.68 -9.82 -10.83
N HIS A 375 -14.50 -10.14 -12.10
CA HIS A 375 -14.45 -11.51 -12.57
C HIS A 375 -13.17 -11.74 -13.36
N GLY A 376 -12.34 -12.69 -12.91
CA GLY A 376 -11.13 -13.16 -13.54
C GLY A 376 -11.35 -14.53 -14.22
N SER A 377 -10.70 -14.73 -15.35
CA SER A 377 -10.74 -15.96 -16.13
C SER A 377 -9.40 -16.20 -16.81
N HIS A 378 -9.22 -17.36 -17.44
CA HIS A 378 -8.00 -17.75 -18.14
C HIS A 378 -6.76 -17.81 -17.23
N ILE A 379 -6.97 -18.12 -15.94
CA ILE A 379 -5.89 -18.31 -14.99
C ILE A 379 -5.07 -19.54 -15.41
N ARG A 380 -3.77 -19.34 -15.59
CA ARG A 380 -2.87 -20.41 -16.04
C ARG A 380 -2.51 -21.32 -14.86
N THR A 381 -3.12 -22.49 -14.81
CA THR A 381 -2.84 -23.55 -13.84
C THR A 381 -2.76 -24.92 -14.53
N LYS A 382 -2.63 -26.01 -13.77
CA LYS A 382 -2.64 -27.38 -14.31
C LYS A 382 -4.02 -27.81 -14.84
N SER A 383 -5.09 -27.31 -14.22
CA SER A 383 -6.45 -27.50 -14.68
C SER A 383 -6.80 -26.47 -15.76
N ARG A 384 -7.72 -26.82 -16.65
CA ARG A 384 -8.20 -25.89 -17.67
C ARG A 384 -9.33 -25.03 -17.11
N ASP A 385 -9.47 -23.83 -17.65
CA ASP A 385 -10.62 -22.92 -17.44
C ASP A 385 -10.83 -22.47 -15.99
N ASN A 386 -9.74 -22.11 -15.30
CA ASN A 386 -9.84 -21.53 -13.98
C ASN A 386 -10.35 -20.10 -14.05
N SER A 387 -11.26 -19.82 -13.13
CA SER A 387 -11.86 -18.50 -12.94
C SER A 387 -12.06 -18.21 -11.47
N GLU A 388 -12.09 -16.93 -11.16
CA GLU A 388 -12.41 -16.43 -9.82
C GLU A 388 -13.19 -15.14 -9.93
N TRP A 389 -13.96 -14.81 -8.89
CA TRP A 389 -14.65 -13.53 -8.81
C TRP A 389 -14.73 -13.03 -7.39
N GLU A 390 -14.78 -11.72 -7.26
CA GLU A 390 -14.96 -11.05 -5.98
C GLU A 390 -16.03 -9.97 -6.11
N ARG A 391 -16.89 -9.90 -5.09
CA ARG A 391 -17.85 -8.82 -4.92
C ARG A 391 -17.56 -8.10 -3.61
N ASP A 392 -17.23 -6.82 -3.72
CA ASP A 392 -17.00 -5.93 -2.60
C ASP A 392 -18.19 -5.01 -2.38
N LEU A 393 -18.61 -4.88 -1.13
CA LEU A 393 -19.53 -3.87 -0.66
C LEU A 393 -18.81 -2.96 0.33
N ARG A 394 -19.05 -1.66 0.23
CA ARG A 394 -18.47 -0.69 1.16
C ARG A 394 -19.48 0.40 1.50
N VAL A 395 -19.54 0.76 2.79
CA VAL A 395 -20.29 1.90 3.30
C VAL A 395 -19.36 2.69 4.20
N ASP A 396 -19.22 3.98 3.91
CA ASP A 396 -18.44 4.93 4.71
C ASP A 396 -19.38 6.03 5.20
N TYR A 397 -19.23 6.42 6.47
CA TYR A 397 -19.83 7.62 7.02
C TYR A 397 -18.79 8.41 7.82
N VAL A 398 -18.64 9.68 7.49
CA VAL A 398 -17.77 10.60 8.22
C VAL A 398 -18.63 11.73 8.74
N ILE A 399 -18.61 11.96 10.05
CA ILE A 399 -19.37 13.04 10.68
C ILE A 399 -18.89 14.39 10.11
N PRO A 400 -19.76 15.15 9.41
CA PRO A 400 -19.31 16.32 8.65
C PRO A 400 -19.14 17.58 9.52
N THR A 401 -19.81 17.68 10.66
CA THR A 401 -19.87 18.88 11.51
C THR A 401 -19.99 18.54 12.98
N GLY A 402 -19.86 19.53 13.86
CA GLY A 402 -20.01 19.37 15.32
C GLY A 402 -18.74 18.87 16.02
N THR A 403 -18.88 18.51 17.29
CA THR A 403 -17.77 18.13 18.18
C THR A 403 -17.01 16.89 17.72
N LEU A 404 -17.72 15.98 17.08
CA LEU A 404 -17.13 14.72 16.54
C LEU A 404 -16.86 14.79 15.02
N LYS A 405 -16.74 16.01 14.48
CA LYS A 405 -16.38 16.18 13.05
C LYS A 405 -15.13 15.37 12.71
N GLY A 406 -15.19 14.58 11.64
CA GLY A 406 -14.09 13.74 11.18
C GLY A 406 -14.07 12.33 11.78
N LEU A 407 -14.94 12.00 12.78
CA LEU A 407 -15.11 10.62 13.22
C LEU A 407 -15.74 9.82 12.08
N GLY A 408 -15.02 8.79 11.65
CA GLY A 408 -15.36 7.96 10.49
C GLY A 408 -15.75 6.55 10.89
N PHE A 409 -16.76 6.02 10.22
CA PHE A 409 -17.23 4.64 10.31
C PHE A 409 -17.16 4.02 8.92
N THR A 410 -16.52 2.88 8.80
CA THR A 410 -16.45 2.12 7.55
C THR A 410 -16.86 0.68 7.78
N TRP A 411 -17.79 0.21 6.99
CA TRP A 411 -18.09 -1.22 6.84
C TRP A 411 -17.64 -1.68 5.45
N ARG A 412 -16.98 -2.84 5.41
CA ARG A 412 -16.59 -3.50 4.17
C ARG A 412 -16.95 -4.97 4.24
N GLY A 413 -17.56 -5.49 3.19
CA GLY A 413 -17.84 -6.91 3.02
C GLY A 413 -17.33 -7.38 1.67
N ALA A 414 -16.63 -8.49 1.64
CA ALA A 414 -16.16 -9.14 0.42
C ALA A 414 -16.64 -10.58 0.35
N VAL A 415 -17.02 -11.01 -0.83
CA VAL A 415 -17.35 -12.40 -1.16
C VAL A 415 -16.48 -12.81 -2.33
N LEU A 416 -15.58 -13.74 -2.06
CA LEU A 416 -14.65 -14.31 -3.03
C LEU A 416 -15.02 -15.76 -3.34
N ARG A 417 -15.07 -16.11 -4.61
CA ARG A 417 -15.28 -17.49 -5.09
C ARG A 417 -14.39 -17.80 -6.27
N GLY A 418 -13.91 -19.02 -6.33
CA GLY A 418 -13.11 -19.50 -7.45
C GLY A 418 -13.03 -21.01 -7.51
N ASN A 419 -12.62 -21.55 -8.63
CA ASN A 419 -12.44 -23.00 -8.79
C ASN A 419 -11.00 -23.48 -8.49
N ASP A 420 -10.04 -22.55 -8.34
CA ASP A 420 -8.66 -22.84 -7.90
C ASP A 420 -8.25 -21.96 -6.70
N THR A 421 -9.08 -21.03 -6.30
CA THR A 421 -8.90 -20.14 -5.14
C THR A 421 -9.91 -20.53 -4.07
N ALA A 422 -9.47 -20.56 -2.80
CA ALA A 422 -10.36 -20.88 -1.70
C ALA A 422 -11.50 -19.84 -1.59
N ASP A 423 -12.73 -20.32 -1.47
CA ASP A 423 -13.91 -19.49 -1.21
C ASP A 423 -13.79 -18.76 0.11
N LYS A 424 -13.98 -17.45 0.12
CA LYS A 424 -13.84 -16.61 1.31
C LYS A 424 -14.98 -15.60 1.42
N ASP A 425 -15.42 -15.38 2.66
CA ASP A 425 -16.27 -14.26 3.03
C ASP A 425 -15.50 -13.40 4.05
N GLU A 426 -15.40 -12.10 3.80
CA GLU A 426 -14.63 -11.20 4.64
C GLU A 426 -15.47 -9.99 5.07
N THR A 427 -15.37 -9.63 6.34
CA THR A 427 -16.00 -8.45 6.92
C THR A 427 -14.97 -7.62 7.67
N ARG A 428 -14.98 -6.31 7.45
CA ARG A 428 -14.21 -5.33 8.23
C ARG A 428 -15.12 -4.25 8.77
N LEU A 429 -14.97 -3.92 10.06
CA LEU A 429 -15.57 -2.75 10.68
C LEU A 429 -14.42 -1.85 11.15
N ILE A 430 -14.48 -0.59 10.76
CA ILE A 430 -13.40 0.36 11.07
C ILE A 430 -14.03 1.62 11.64
N VAL A 431 -13.57 2.04 12.83
CA VAL A 431 -13.86 3.36 13.37
C VAL A 431 -12.55 4.12 13.43
N SER A 432 -12.50 5.30 12.84
CA SER A 432 -11.28 6.10 12.74
C SER A 432 -11.52 7.54 13.16
N TYR A 433 -10.57 8.12 13.90
CA TYR A 433 -10.61 9.52 14.28
C TYR A 433 -9.20 10.09 14.34
N SER A 434 -8.98 11.24 13.73
CA SER A 434 -7.71 11.95 13.79
C SER A 434 -7.86 13.19 14.66
N ILE A 435 -7.06 13.25 15.72
CA ILE A 435 -7.01 14.36 16.67
C ILE A 435 -5.80 15.23 16.31
N PRO A 436 -5.99 16.44 15.77
CA PRO A 436 -4.90 17.38 15.61
C PRO A 436 -4.40 17.81 16.97
N LEU A 437 -3.09 17.79 17.17
CA LEU A 437 -2.42 18.20 18.41
C LEU A 437 -1.71 19.55 18.26
N MET A 438 -1.36 19.91 17.03
CA MET A 438 -0.79 21.18 16.60
C MET A 438 -1.26 21.47 15.16
#